data_dfdeac17b4d3d0e52b6ad83391f41a94
#
_entry.id   dfdeac17b4d3d0e52b6ad83391f41a94
#
_cell.length_a   1.000
_cell.length_b   1.000
_cell.length_c   1.000
_cell.angle_alpha   90.00
_cell.angle_beta   90.00
_cell.angle_gamma   90.00
#
_symmetry.space_group_name_H-M   'P 1'
#
loop_
_entity.id
_entity.type
_entity.pdbx_description
1 polymer ?
#
loop_
_entity_poly.entity_id
_entity_poly.type
_entity_poly.pdbx_seq_one_letter_code
_entity_poly.pdbx_strand_id
1 'polypeptide(L)'
;NAPADILVGPGNQFVAEAKRILFGKVGIDLFAGPTEIGIIADETADPEIVAFDLVGQAEHGYNSPCWLYTTSQKIADEVMKRVPELIEKLPEVPRLSAEAAWRDYGEVILCDTDEEMVKVSDDYAPEHLEIQTKNLEWFHKRLKNYGSLFIGEETTVAYGDKCSGTNHILPTKGAGKYTGGLFVGKFIKTLSFQRMTKESTKEVGSAAARISRYEGMEAHARTGDVRLRKYGYSNE
;
A
#
# COMPACT_ATOMS: atom_id res chain seq x y z
N ASN A 1 -7.75 -29.23 13.82
CA ASN A 1 -7.83 -28.16 12.83
C ASN A 1 -6.51 -28.10 12.06
N ALA A 2 -6.57 -28.06 10.73
CA ALA A 2 -5.39 -27.85 9.91
C ALA A 2 -4.87 -26.40 10.15
N PRO A 3 -3.55 -26.17 10.18
CA PRO A 3 -3.02 -24.83 10.24
C PRO A 3 -3.38 -24.03 8.97
N ALA A 4 -3.55 -22.74 9.09
CA ALA A 4 -3.77 -21.86 7.92
C ALA A 4 -2.46 -21.66 7.15
N ASP A 5 -2.56 -21.61 5.81
CA ASP A 5 -1.41 -21.31 4.95
C ASP A 5 -1.20 -19.80 4.76
N ILE A 6 -2.27 -19.01 4.89
CA ILE A 6 -2.25 -17.55 4.75
C ILE A 6 -3.24 -16.91 5.72
N LEU A 7 -2.85 -15.77 6.30
CA LEU A 7 -3.70 -14.91 7.13
C LEU A 7 -4.03 -13.64 6.35
N VAL A 8 -5.32 -13.36 6.20
CA VAL A 8 -5.84 -12.18 5.49
C VAL A 8 -6.86 -11.45 6.34
N GLY A 9 -6.94 -10.15 6.20
CA GLY A 9 -7.96 -9.32 6.82
C GLY A 9 -7.38 -8.04 7.44
N PRO A 10 -8.25 -7.04 7.63
CA PRO A 10 -7.92 -5.82 8.35
C PRO A 10 -7.75 -6.11 9.84
N GLY A 11 -7.20 -5.16 10.57
CA GLY A 11 -7.07 -5.30 12.01
C GLY A 11 -6.35 -4.11 12.63
N ASN A 12 -6.24 -4.18 13.93
CA ASN A 12 -5.53 -3.22 14.74
C ASN A 12 -4.03 -3.58 14.89
N GLN A 13 -3.31 -2.80 15.68
CA GLN A 13 -1.88 -3.03 15.97
C GLN A 13 -1.55 -4.44 16.47
N PHE A 14 -2.46 -5.10 17.20
CA PHE A 14 -2.23 -6.48 17.70
C PHE A 14 -2.32 -7.50 16.57
N VAL A 15 -3.23 -7.31 15.62
CA VAL A 15 -3.35 -8.14 14.41
C VAL A 15 -2.13 -7.93 13.52
N ALA A 16 -1.68 -6.69 13.34
CA ALA A 16 -0.47 -6.38 12.58
C ALA A 16 0.77 -7.05 13.21
N GLU A 17 0.90 -7.01 14.53
CA GLU A 17 2.02 -7.66 15.24
C GLU A 17 1.93 -9.20 15.15
N ALA A 18 0.73 -9.78 15.28
CA ALA A 18 0.55 -11.21 15.09
C ALA A 18 0.95 -11.66 13.67
N LYS A 19 0.56 -10.90 12.64
CA LYS A 19 0.99 -11.15 11.26
C LYS A 19 2.52 -11.05 11.13
N ARG A 20 3.16 -10.07 11.76
CA ARG A 20 4.61 -9.89 11.75
C ARG A 20 5.35 -11.09 12.34
N ILE A 21 4.87 -11.61 13.47
CA ILE A 21 5.48 -12.77 14.15
C ILE A 21 5.32 -14.04 13.33
N LEU A 22 4.18 -14.21 12.64
CA LEU A 22 3.85 -15.44 11.92
C LEU A 22 4.34 -15.44 10.47
N PHE A 23 4.66 -14.29 9.90
CA PHE A 23 5.14 -14.18 8.52
C PHE A 23 6.40 -15.01 8.27
N GLY A 24 6.40 -15.73 7.15
CA GLY A 24 7.44 -16.70 6.80
C GLY A 24 7.07 -18.13 7.19
N LYS A 25 6.40 -18.32 8.32
CA LYS A 25 5.79 -19.59 8.71
C LYS A 25 4.41 -19.76 8.07
N VAL A 26 3.67 -18.66 7.99
CA VAL A 26 2.37 -18.53 7.35
C VAL A 26 2.44 -17.31 6.42
N GLY A 27 1.78 -17.36 5.28
CA GLY A 27 1.64 -16.20 4.40
C GLY A 27 0.77 -15.12 5.04
N ILE A 28 0.95 -13.88 4.63
CA ILE A 28 0.07 -12.77 5.01
C ILE A 28 -0.33 -11.96 3.77
N ASP A 29 -1.44 -11.27 3.85
CA ASP A 29 -1.85 -10.30 2.83
C ASP A 29 -0.89 -9.08 2.79
N LEU A 30 -0.84 -8.33 3.89
CA LEU A 30 0.05 -7.20 4.10
C LEU A 30 0.13 -6.83 5.59
N PHE A 31 1.07 -5.96 5.94
CA PHE A 31 1.08 -5.26 7.22
C PHE A 31 0.28 -3.97 7.09
N ALA A 32 -0.83 -3.86 7.83
CA ALA A 32 -1.62 -2.65 7.95
C ALA A 32 -1.34 -1.98 9.30
N GLY A 33 -0.97 -0.71 9.27
CA GLY A 33 -0.84 0.15 10.45
C GLY A 33 -2.14 0.89 10.77
N PRO A 34 -2.06 2.05 11.45
CA PRO A 34 -3.19 2.95 11.64
C PRO A 34 -3.69 3.43 10.28
N THR A 35 -5.00 3.60 10.17
CA THR A 35 -5.63 4.06 8.94
C THR A 35 -5.26 5.51 8.63
N GLU A 36 -5.17 5.86 7.36
CA GLU A 36 -4.67 7.14 6.86
C GLU A 36 -5.60 7.69 5.79
N ILE A 37 -5.69 9.02 5.70
CA ILE A 37 -6.34 9.71 4.59
C ILE A 37 -5.47 10.86 4.08
N GLY A 38 -5.38 11.01 2.76
CA GLY A 38 -4.91 12.21 2.07
C GLY A 38 -6.01 12.76 1.17
N ILE A 39 -6.21 14.07 1.18
CA ILE A 39 -7.17 14.73 0.30
C ILE A 39 -6.43 15.78 -0.54
N ILE A 40 -6.57 15.69 -1.86
CA ILE A 40 -6.14 16.72 -2.79
C ILE A 40 -7.34 17.59 -3.11
N ALA A 41 -7.27 18.90 -2.79
CA ALA A 41 -8.36 19.83 -2.98
C ALA A 41 -7.86 21.15 -3.58
N ASP A 42 -8.56 21.66 -4.61
CA ASP A 42 -8.33 23.01 -5.14
C ASP A 42 -9.40 24.01 -4.65
N GLU A 43 -9.40 25.22 -5.20
CA GLU A 43 -10.35 26.27 -4.83
C GLU A 43 -11.82 25.95 -5.12
N THR A 44 -12.11 24.88 -5.90
CA THR A 44 -13.47 24.48 -6.26
C THR A 44 -14.07 23.46 -5.29
N ALA A 45 -13.25 22.88 -4.41
CA ALA A 45 -13.70 21.92 -3.40
C ALA A 45 -14.63 22.58 -2.37
N ASP A 46 -15.56 21.79 -1.82
CA ASP A 46 -16.36 22.21 -0.67
C ASP A 46 -15.58 21.96 0.63
N PRO A 47 -15.17 23.01 1.36
CA PRO A 47 -14.40 22.84 2.60
C PRO A 47 -15.16 22.09 3.70
N GLU A 48 -16.49 22.04 3.64
CA GLU A 48 -17.29 21.27 4.59
C GLU A 48 -17.17 19.77 4.32
N ILE A 49 -17.26 19.36 3.04
CA ILE A 49 -17.08 17.95 2.63
C ILE A 49 -15.66 17.50 2.97
N VAL A 50 -14.63 18.26 2.59
CA VAL A 50 -13.23 17.96 2.91
C VAL A 50 -13.02 17.78 4.42
N ALA A 51 -13.60 18.66 5.24
CA ALA A 51 -13.47 18.57 6.69
C ALA A 51 -14.17 17.34 7.26
N PHE A 52 -15.35 16.97 6.74
CA PHE A 52 -16.05 15.75 7.16
C PHE A 52 -15.27 14.48 6.80
N ASP A 53 -14.68 14.41 5.62
CA ASP A 53 -13.89 13.24 5.19
C ASP A 53 -12.63 13.06 6.06
N LEU A 54 -11.92 14.16 6.38
CA LEU A 54 -10.78 14.14 7.31
C LEU A 54 -11.21 13.68 8.72
N VAL A 55 -12.31 14.19 9.26
CA VAL A 55 -12.82 13.83 10.59
C VAL A 55 -13.32 12.38 10.60
N GLY A 56 -13.98 11.93 9.52
CA GLY A 56 -14.44 10.55 9.37
C GLY A 56 -13.29 9.54 9.43
N GLN A 57 -12.10 9.93 8.98
CA GLN A 57 -10.90 9.08 9.11
C GLN A 57 -10.22 9.24 10.47
N ALA A 58 -10.16 10.44 11.00
CA ALA A 58 -9.54 10.71 12.30
C ALA A 58 -10.22 9.95 13.46
N GLU A 59 -11.53 9.69 13.39
CA GLU A 59 -12.27 8.96 14.43
C GLU A 59 -11.84 7.50 14.60
N HIS A 60 -11.18 6.90 13.61
CA HIS A 60 -10.73 5.50 13.68
C HIS A 60 -9.70 5.22 14.77
N GLY A 61 -8.89 6.21 15.15
CA GLY A 61 -7.90 6.03 16.20
C GLY A 61 -7.03 7.25 16.44
N TYR A 62 -6.51 7.37 17.64
CA TYR A 62 -5.67 8.47 18.09
C TYR A 62 -4.39 8.70 17.27
N ASN A 63 -4.00 7.76 16.44
CA ASN A 63 -2.79 7.79 15.61
C ASN A 63 -3.09 7.66 14.10
N SER A 64 -4.28 8.07 13.66
CA SER A 64 -4.71 8.09 12.26
C SER A 64 -4.24 9.37 11.57
N PRO A 65 -3.26 9.32 10.64
CA PRO A 65 -2.84 10.51 9.91
C PRO A 65 -3.94 11.03 8.97
N CYS A 66 -4.07 12.34 8.91
CA CYS A 66 -5.03 13.05 8.07
C CYS A 66 -4.33 14.21 7.36
N TRP A 67 -4.22 14.13 6.05
CA TRP A 67 -3.48 15.09 5.25
C TRP A 67 -4.38 15.81 4.24
N LEU A 68 -4.27 17.13 4.18
CA LEU A 68 -4.84 17.95 3.12
C LEU A 68 -3.71 18.53 2.28
N TYR A 69 -3.74 18.28 0.98
CA TYR A 69 -2.87 18.90 -0.01
C TYR A 69 -3.69 19.90 -0.82
N THR A 70 -3.35 21.18 -0.80
CA THR A 70 -4.15 22.18 -1.49
C THR A 70 -3.31 23.31 -2.04
N THR A 71 -3.72 23.89 -3.17
CA THR A 71 -3.18 25.14 -3.70
C THR A 71 -3.95 26.37 -3.21
N SER A 72 -5.05 26.17 -2.47
CA SER A 72 -5.95 27.23 -2.03
C SER A 72 -5.78 27.55 -0.55
N GLN A 73 -5.20 28.72 -0.23
CA GLN A 73 -5.13 29.22 1.15
C GLN A 73 -6.53 29.27 1.80
N LYS A 74 -7.56 29.65 1.03
CA LYS A 74 -8.94 29.72 1.52
C LYS A 74 -9.43 28.33 1.98
N ILE A 75 -9.21 27.28 1.19
CA ILE A 75 -9.60 25.91 1.56
C ILE A 75 -8.82 25.48 2.80
N ALA A 76 -7.52 25.73 2.86
CA ALA A 76 -6.70 25.41 4.03
C ALA A 76 -7.25 26.04 5.31
N ASP A 77 -7.52 27.34 5.29
CA ASP A 77 -8.03 28.09 6.45
C ASP A 77 -9.42 27.62 6.89
N GLU A 78 -10.34 27.40 5.93
CA GLU A 78 -11.70 26.95 6.20
C GLU A 78 -11.69 25.53 6.79
N VAL A 79 -10.87 24.60 6.26
CA VAL A 79 -10.76 23.24 6.76
C VAL A 79 -10.15 23.21 8.15
N MET A 80 -9.05 23.93 8.38
CA MET A 80 -8.42 24.05 9.70
C MET A 80 -9.38 24.58 10.78
N LYS A 81 -10.30 25.45 10.42
CA LYS A 81 -11.34 25.96 11.31
C LYS A 81 -12.44 24.94 11.55
N ARG A 82 -12.94 24.27 10.49
CA ARG A 82 -14.10 23.38 10.55
C ARG A 82 -13.81 22.03 11.23
N VAL A 83 -12.64 21.46 11.03
CA VAL A 83 -12.28 20.16 11.60
C VAL A 83 -12.45 20.12 13.12
N PRO A 84 -11.92 21.05 13.93
CA PRO A 84 -12.16 21.08 15.37
C PRO A 84 -13.66 21.23 15.73
N GLU A 85 -14.40 22.07 15.01
CA GLU A 85 -15.82 22.28 15.23
C GLU A 85 -16.67 21.02 14.97
N LEU A 86 -16.26 20.20 14.01
CA LEU A 86 -16.89 18.91 13.70
C LEU A 86 -16.53 17.85 14.75
N ILE A 87 -15.28 17.80 15.17
CA ILE A 87 -14.79 16.87 16.20
C ILE A 87 -15.57 17.09 17.52
N GLU A 88 -15.80 18.34 17.93
CA GLU A 88 -16.56 18.65 19.14
C GLU A 88 -18.00 18.11 19.15
N LYS A 89 -18.60 17.90 17.98
CA LYS A 89 -19.96 17.39 17.82
C LYS A 89 -20.05 15.87 17.87
N LEU A 90 -18.92 15.16 17.83
CA LEU A 90 -18.89 13.71 17.89
C LEU A 90 -19.21 13.18 19.30
N PRO A 91 -19.76 11.95 19.40
CA PRO A 91 -19.85 11.24 20.68
C PRO A 91 -18.47 11.11 21.33
N GLU A 92 -18.41 10.93 22.66
CA GLU A 92 -17.17 11.02 23.45
C GLU A 92 -16.02 10.14 22.91
N VAL A 93 -16.27 8.88 22.61
CA VAL A 93 -15.21 7.93 22.20
C VAL A 93 -14.59 8.32 20.83
N PRO A 94 -15.37 8.48 19.74
CA PRO A 94 -14.81 8.92 18.47
C PRO A 94 -14.23 10.34 18.55
N ARG A 95 -14.80 11.24 19.37
CA ARG A 95 -14.29 12.58 19.60
C ARG A 95 -12.88 12.57 20.15
N LEU A 96 -12.61 11.80 21.21
CA LEU A 96 -11.28 11.72 21.82
C LEU A 96 -10.24 11.14 20.83
N SER A 97 -10.64 10.16 20.01
CA SER A 97 -9.78 9.61 18.96
C SER A 97 -9.45 10.66 17.90
N ALA A 98 -10.47 11.30 17.34
CA ALA A 98 -10.32 12.30 16.28
C ALA A 98 -9.52 13.54 16.75
N GLU A 99 -9.77 14.00 17.98
CA GLU A 99 -9.05 15.13 18.59
C GLU A 99 -7.55 14.83 18.70
N ALA A 100 -7.19 13.66 19.19
CA ALA A 100 -5.79 13.25 19.30
C ALA A 100 -5.14 13.05 17.91
N ALA A 101 -5.84 12.39 16.98
CA ALA A 101 -5.37 12.16 15.62
C ALA A 101 -5.11 13.49 14.89
N TRP A 102 -6.06 14.42 14.91
CA TRP A 102 -5.91 15.72 14.25
C TRP A 102 -4.80 16.56 14.88
N ARG A 103 -4.74 16.62 16.22
CA ARG A 103 -3.69 17.38 16.93
C ARG A 103 -2.28 16.89 16.62
N ASP A 104 -2.08 15.55 16.60
CA ASP A 104 -0.75 14.95 16.59
C ASP A 104 -0.31 14.49 15.19
N TYR A 105 -1.25 14.23 14.26
CA TYR A 105 -1.00 13.65 12.94
C TYR A 105 -1.79 14.35 11.80
N GLY A 106 -2.54 15.41 12.08
CA GLY A 106 -3.19 16.24 11.07
C GLY A 106 -2.20 17.21 10.45
N GLU A 107 -2.14 17.24 9.12
CA GLU A 107 -1.30 18.18 8.38
C GLU A 107 -2.08 18.83 7.24
N VAL A 108 -1.96 20.15 7.11
CA VAL A 108 -2.49 20.92 5.99
C VAL A 108 -1.30 21.50 5.23
N ILE A 109 -1.09 21.01 4.01
CA ILE A 109 0.07 21.31 3.18
C ILE A 109 -0.37 22.21 2.04
N LEU A 110 0.07 23.46 2.08
CA LEU A 110 -0.15 24.43 1.02
C LEU A 110 0.92 24.25 -0.06
N CYS A 111 0.50 23.93 -1.26
CA CYS A 111 1.34 23.70 -2.43
C CYS A 111 1.26 24.90 -3.38
N ASP A 112 2.32 25.15 -4.14
CA ASP A 112 2.33 26.23 -5.14
C ASP A 112 1.64 25.82 -6.45
N THR A 113 1.62 24.50 -6.79
CA THR A 113 1.08 23.96 -8.05
C THR A 113 0.39 22.63 -7.88
N ASP A 114 -0.43 22.25 -8.88
CA ASP A 114 -1.06 20.93 -8.97
C ASP A 114 -0.01 19.81 -9.03
N GLU A 115 1.11 20.03 -9.74
CA GLU A 115 2.23 19.08 -9.83
C GLU A 115 2.87 18.85 -8.47
N GLU A 116 2.96 19.87 -7.64
CA GLU A 116 3.48 19.73 -6.29
C GLU A 116 2.52 18.95 -5.40
N MET A 117 1.20 19.17 -5.50
CA MET A 117 0.20 18.36 -4.80
C MET A 117 0.35 16.86 -5.16
N VAL A 118 0.51 16.54 -6.46
CA VAL A 118 0.75 15.16 -6.91
C VAL A 118 2.01 14.60 -6.31
N LYS A 119 3.11 15.35 -6.35
CA LYS A 119 4.40 14.91 -5.82
C LYS A 119 4.35 14.65 -4.32
N VAL A 120 3.81 15.58 -3.55
CA VAL A 120 3.71 15.44 -2.09
C VAL A 120 2.81 14.25 -1.74
N SER A 121 1.64 14.12 -2.38
CA SER A 121 0.74 12.99 -2.19
C SER A 121 1.42 11.65 -2.50
N ASP A 122 2.15 11.55 -3.62
CA ASP A 122 2.89 10.34 -3.99
C ASP A 122 4.06 10.03 -3.03
N ASP A 123 4.66 11.07 -2.42
CA ASP A 123 5.71 10.89 -1.41
C ASP A 123 5.14 10.35 -0.09
N TYR A 124 3.95 10.77 0.30
CA TYR A 124 3.22 10.26 1.47
C TYR A 124 2.63 8.88 1.20
N ALA A 125 2.13 8.64 -0.01
CA ALA A 125 1.50 7.38 -0.44
C ALA A 125 0.38 6.92 0.50
N PRO A 126 -0.67 7.73 0.71
CA PRO A 126 -1.71 7.47 1.70
C PRO A 126 -2.48 6.19 1.42
N GLU A 127 -3.03 5.60 2.46
CA GLU A 127 -3.94 4.46 2.38
C GLU A 127 -5.18 4.81 1.54
N HIS A 128 -5.85 5.88 1.91
CA HIS A 128 -6.98 6.45 1.20
C HIS A 128 -6.57 7.79 0.61
N LEU A 129 -6.76 7.97 -0.68
CA LEU A 129 -6.51 9.24 -1.36
C LEU A 129 -7.79 9.73 -2.02
N GLU A 130 -8.23 10.93 -1.68
CA GLU A 130 -9.36 11.59 -2.32
C GLU A 130 -8.91 12.73 -3.22
N ILE A 131 -9.62 12.93 -4.33
CA ILE A 131 -9.40 14.06 -5.25
C ILE A 131 -10.69 14.86 -5.31
N GLN A 132 -10.65 16.09 -4.81
CA GLN A 132 -11.76 17.06 -4.83
C GLN A 132 -11.30 18.33 -5.55
N THR A 133 -11.12 18.22 -6.86
CA THR A 133 -10.56 19.26 -7.71
C THR A 133 -11.33 19.43 -9.00
N LYS A 134 -11.16 20.56 -9.66
CA LYS A 134 -11.76 20.83 -10.97
C LYS A 134 -11.32 19.86 -12.05
N ASN A 135 -10.07 19.36 -12.01
CA ASN A 135 -9.47 18.55 -13.05
C ASN A 135 -9.21 17.10 -12.59
N LEU A 136 -10.25 16.38 -12.18
CA LEU A 136 -10.16 15.02 -11.66
C LEU A 136 -9.32 14.08 -12.53
N GLU A 137 -9.56 14.08 -13.86
CA GLU A 137 -8.85 13.23 -14.81
C GLU A 137 -7.36 13.55 -14.94
N TRP A 138 -6.99 14.83 -14.72
CA TRP A 138 -5.59 15.25 -14.76
C TRP A 138 -4.80 14.63 -13.59
N PHE A 139 -5.37 14.67 -12.39
CA PHE A 139 -4.80 14.06 -11.18
C PHE A 139 -4.80 12.54 -11.29
N HIS A 140 -5.92 11.91 -11.67
CA HIS A 140 -6.04 10.46 -11.81
C HIS A 140 -4.93 9.87 -12.68
N LYS A 141 -4.56 10.54 -13.78
CA LYS A 141 -3.51 10.06 -14.70
C LYS A 141 -2.09 10.23 -14.17
N ARG A 142 -1.87 11.02 -13.13
CA ARG A 142 -0.54 11.36 -12.62
C ARG A 142 -0.22 10.74 -11.27
N LEU A 143 -1.21 10.58 -10.43
CA LEU A 143 -1.07 9.92 -9.13
C LEU A 143 -0.71 8.44 -9.30
N LYS A 144 0.20 7.94 -8.48
CA LYS A 144 0.75 6.58 -8.60
C LYS A 144 0.76 5.82 -7.28
N ASN A 145 0.88 6.51 -6.16
CA ASN A 145 1.17 5.92 -4.86
C ASN A 145 0.01 6.15 -3.90
N TYR A 146 -0.89 5.18 -3.80
CA TYR A 146 -2.03 5.17 -2.88
C TYR A 146 -2.55 3.75 -2.68
N GLY A 147 -3.31 3.51 -1.63
CA GLY A 147 -4.01 2.25 -1.44
C GLY A 147 -5.31 2.20 -2.23
N SER A 148 -6.19 3.17 -2.04
CA SER A 148 -7.43 3.35 -2.80
C SER A 148 -7.62 4.81 -3.17
N LEU A 149 -8.12 5.08 -4.38
CA LEU A 149 -8.36 6.42 -4.91
C LEU A 149 -9.86 6.68 -5.05
N PHE A 150 -10.31 7.80 -4.47
CA PHE A 150 -11.68 8.30 -4.51
C PHE A 150 -11.70 9.57 -5.37
N ILE A 151 -12.48 9.55 -6.44
CA ILE A 151 -12.43 10.59 -7.49
C ILE A 151 -13.73 11.40 -7.48
N GLY A 152 -13.64 12.66 -7.07
CA GLY A 152 -14.74 13.59 -6.97
C GLY A 152 -15.39 13.61 -5.58
N GLU A 153 -16.12 14.68 -5.29
CA GLU A 153 -16.82 14.87 -4.01
C GLU A 153 -18.01 13.93 -3.80
N GLU A 154 -18.45 13.24 -4.86
CA GLU A 154 -19.56 12.28 -4.82
C GLU A 154 -19.18 10.94 -4.21
N THR A 155 -17.92 10.73 -3.88
CA THR A 155 -17.43 9.50 -3.25
C THR A 155 -16.62 9.84 -2.00
N THR A 156 -16.53 8.89 -1.08
CA THR A 156 -15.79 9.03 0.19
C THR A 156 -15.28 7.68 0.66
N VAL A 157 -14.34 7.67 1.57
CA VAL A 157 -13.79 6.45 2.21
C VAL A 157 -14.90 5.57 2.77
N ALA A 158 -15.91 6.15 3.42
CA ALA A 158 -17.01 5.39 4.01
C ALA A 158 -17.78 4.55 2.97
N TYR A 159 -17.88 5.01 1.72
CA TYR A 159 -18.52 4.22 0.65
C TYR A 159 -17.63 3.05 0.25
N GLY A 160 -16.32 3.27 0.11
CA GLY A 160 -15.35 2.22 -0.19
C GLY A 160 -15.34 1.11 0.86
N ASP A 161 -15.35 1.50 2.13
CA ASP A 161 -15.32 0.58 3.25
C ASP A 161 -16.59 -0.25 3.42
N LYS A 162 -17.74 0.29 3.04
CA LYS A 162 -19.02 -0.31 3.41
C LYS A 162 -19.79 -0.90 2.24
N CYS A 163 -19.82 -0.28 1.06
CA CYS A 163 -20.83 -0.62 0.06
C CYS A 163 -20.42 -0.47 -1.41
N SER A 164 -19.33 0.18 -1.78
CA SER A 164 -18.93 0.33 -3.20
C SER A 164 -18.25 -0.91 -3.78
N GLY A 165 -17.92 -1.91 -2.94
CA GLY A 165 -17.44 -3.22 -3.39
C GLY A 165 -15.95 -3.31 -3.66
N THR A 166 -15.20 -2.23 -3.51
CA THR A 166 -13.73 -2.24 -3.62
C THR A 166 -13.09 -2.91 -2.38
N ASN A 167 -11.87 -3.39 -2.52
CA ASN A 167 -11.10 -3.89 -1.38
C ASN A 167 -10.80 -2.74 -0.41
N HIS A 168 -11.03 -2.97 0.89
CA HIS A 168 -10.73 -2.03 1.96
C HIS A 168 -9.55 -2.46 2.86
N ILE A 169 -8.86 -3.54 2.52
CA ILE A 169 -7.62 -3.98 3.20
C ILE A 169 -6.46 -3.36 2.46
N LEU A 170 -6.09 -2.16 2.85
CA LEU A 170 -5.24 -1.26 2.11
C LEU A 170 -3.87 -1.08 2.79
N PRO A 171 -2.85 -0.66 2.04
CA PRO A 171 -1.52 -0.42 2.57
C PRO A 171 -1.44 0.90 3.31
N THR A 172 -0.75 0.93 4.44
CA THR A 172 -0.46 2.11 5.25
C THR A 172 1.04 2.39 5.33
N LYS A 173 1.43 3.51 5.92
CA LYS A 173 2.85 3.87 6.19
C LYS A 173 3.70 3.87 4.92
N GLY A 174 3.17 4.43 3.85
CA GLY A 174 3.87 4.55 2.58
C GLY A 174 3.97 3.26 1.77
N ALA A 175 3.34 2.16 2.19
CA ALA A 175 3.32 0.91 1.44
C ALA A 175 2.52 1.02 0.13
N GLY A 176 1.72 2.07 -0.06
CA GLY A 176 1.10 2.44 -1.34
C GLY A 176 2.09 2.59 -2.49
N LYS A 177 3.40 2.76 -2.19
CA LYS A 177 4.48 2.81 -3.20
C LYS A 177 4.75 1.49 -3.90
N TYR A 178 4.33 0.34 -3.35
CA TYR A 178 4.61 -0.97 -3.94
C TYR A 178 3.42 -1.95 -3.93
N THR A 179 2.32 -1.61 -3.28
CA THR A 179 1.13 -2.48 -3.22
C THR A 179 -0.15 -1.66 -3.08
N GLY A 180 -1.23 -2.11 -3.70
CA GLY A 180 -2.59 -1.58 -3.48
C GLY A 180 -3.39 -2.35 -2.43
N GLY A 181 -2.74 -3.23 -1.64
CA GLY A 181 -3.38 -4.01 -0.60
C GLY A 181 -3.79 -5.42 -1.00
N LEU A 182 -4.89 -5.91 -0.45
CA LEU A 182 -5.41 -7.24 -0.73
C LEU A 182 -6.03 -7.29 -2.13
N PHE A 183 -5.64 -8.27 -2.93
CA PHE A 183 -6.19 -8.54 -4.26
C PHE A 183 -6.13 -10.04 -4.58
N VAL A 184 -6.79 -10.46 -5.65
CA VAL A 184 -6.87 -11.88 -6.04
C VAL A 184 -5.50 -12.57 -6.16
N GLY A 185 -4.47 -11.84 -6.59
CA GLY A 185 -3.11 -12.36 -6.71
C GLY A 185 -2.47 -12.82 -5.40
N LYS A 186 -2.97 -12.35 -4.24
CA LYS A 186 -2.51 -12.83 -2.92
C LYS A 186 -2.90 -14.27 -2.63
N PHE A 187 -3.93 -14.77 -3.31
CA PHE A 187 -4.41 -16.15 -3.21
C PHE A 187 -3.81 -17.07 -4.29
N ILE A 188 -3.03 -16.51 -5.22
CA ILE A 188 -2.40 -17.24 -6.31
C ILE A 188 -0.93 -17.51 -5.96
N LYS A 189 -0.58 -18.79 -5.97
CA LYS A 189 0.80 -19.23 -5.73
C LYS A 189 1.50 -19.43 -7.06
N THR A 190 2.59 -18.71 -7.29
CA THR A 190 3.46 -18.90 -8.44
C THR A 190 4.45 -20.03 -8.16
N LEU A 191 4.48 -21.02 -9.02
CA LEU A 191 5.40 -22.13 -9.00
C LEU A 191 6.23 -22.15 -10.27
N SER A 192 7.50 -22.49 -10.15
CA SER A 192 8.37 -22.77 -11.30
C SER A 192 8.65 -24.25 -11.39
N PHE A 193 8.78 -24.75 -12.62
CA PHE A 193 9.30 -26.08 -12.90
C PHE A 193 10.36 -26.00 -14.00
N GLN A 194 11.33 -26.92 -13.98
CA GLN A 194 12.40 -26.96 -14.96
C GLN A 194 12.50 -28.35 -15.55
N ARG A 195 12.65 -28.43 -16.87
CA ARG A 195 12.90 -29.68 -17.60
C ARG A 195 13.99 -29.43 -18.63
N MET A 196 14.97 -30.31 -18.67
CA MET A 196 16.10 -30.29 -19.61
C MET A 196 16.04 -31.51 -20.53
N THR A 197 16.54 -31.35 -21.76
CA THR A 197 16.85 -32.48 -22.62
C THR A 197 18.29 -32.91 -22.40
N LYS A 198 18.67 -34.11 -22.93
CA LYS A 198 20.05 -34.56 -22.88
C LYS A 198 20.96 -33.63 -23.65
N GLU A 199 20.51 -33.13 -24.78
CA GLU A 199 21.26 -32.24 -25.69
C GLU A 199 21.56 -30.91 -24.99
N SER A 200 20.53 -30.29 -24.36
CA SER A 200 20.72 -29.02 -23.64
C SER A 200 21.61 -29.15 -22.41
N THR A 201 21.72 -30.37 -21.84
CA THR A 201 22.63 -30.62 -20.71
C THR A 201 24.09 -30.40 -21.09
N LYS A 202 24.48 -30.53 -22.37
CA LYS A 202 25.87 -30.28 -22.81
C LYS A 202 26.33 -28.87 -22.45
N GLU A 203 25.59 -27.88 -22.87
CA GLU A 203 25.95 -26.46 -22.63
C GLU A 203 25.65 -26.04 -21.19
N VAL A 204 24.43 -26.33 -20.72
CA VAL A 204 23.99 -25.88 -19.37
C VAL A 204 24.76 -26.60 -18.28
N GLY A 205 25.02 -27.90 -18.43
CA GLY A 205 25.81 -28.67 -17.46
C GLY A 205 27.24 -28.17 -17.33
N SER A 206 27.90 -27.89 -18.48
CA SER A 206 29.27 -27.34 -18.52
C SER A 206 29.32 -25.94 -17.87
N ALA A 207 28.37 -25.08 -18.23
CA ALA A 207 28.32 -23.73 -17.67
C ALA A 207 28.02 -23.77 -16.13
N ALA A 208 27.06 -24.58 -15.71
CA ALA A 208 26.70 -24.72 -14.31
C ALA A 208 27.86 -25.27 -13.47
N ALA A 209 28.56 -26.29 -13.96
CA ALA A 209 29.73 -26.85 -13.27
C ALA A 209 30.84 -25.80 -13.10
N ARG A 210 31.11 -25.00 -14.13
CA ARG A 210 32.13 -23.94 -14.10
C ARG A 210 31.75 -22.82 -13.14
N ILE A 211 30.51 -22.30 -13.21
CA ILE A 211 30.01 -21.24 -12.33
C ILE A 211 30.07 -21.73 -10.89
N SER A 212 29.56 -22.94 -10.62
CA SER A 212 29.55 -23.50 -9.25
C SER A 212 30.96 -23.59 -8.65
N ARG A 213 31.98 -23.91 -9.47
CA ARG A 213 33.38 -23.91 -9.01
C ARG A 213 33.90 -22.53 -8.68
N TYR A 214 33.56 -21.51 -9.49
CA TYR A 214 33.89 -20.12 -9.15
C TYR A 214 33.25 -19.65 -7.83
N GLU A 215 32.08 -20.20 -7.51
CA GLU A 215 31.38 -19.94 -6.23
C GLU A 215 31.88 -20.82 -5.08
N GLY A 216 32.85 -21.74 -5.32
CA GLY A 216 33.32 -22.69 -4.31
C GLY A 216 32.36 -23.85 -4.01
N MET A 217 31.36 -24.08 -4.88
CA MET A 217 30.30 -25.07 -4.68
C MET A 217 30.59 -26.36 -5.44
N GLU A 218 31.62 -27.09 -5.05
CA GLU A 218 32.10 -28.28 -5.77
C GLU A 218 31.05 -29.40 -5.90
N ALA A 219 30.23 -29.60 -4.89
CA ALA A 219 29.13 -30.57 -4.96
C ALA A 219 28.11 -30.23 -6.05
N HIS A 220 27.76 -28.94 -6.20
CA HIS A 220 26.93 -28.46 -7.30
C HIS A 220 27.61 -28.66 -8.66
N ALA A 221 28.90 -28.33 -8.79
CA ALA A 221 29.65 -28.56 -10.00
C ALA A 221 29.58 -30.02 -10.44
N ARG A 222 29.82 -30.97 -9.53
CA ARG A 222 29.75 -32.41 -9.79
C ARG A 222 28.38 -32.89 -10.25
N THR A 223 27.26 -32.19 -9.91
CA THR A 223 25.95 -32.56 -10.46
C THR A 223 25.84 -32.31 -11.96
N GLY A 224 26.56 -31.31 -12.49
CA GLY A 224 26.76 -31.08 -13.93
C GLY A 224 27.67 -32.14 -14.54
N ASP A 225 28.85 -32.34 -13.96
CA ASP A 225 29.86 -33.27 -14.46
C ASP A 225 29.35 -34.71 -14.63
N VAL A 226 28.59 -35.22 -13.64
CA VAL A 226 28.06 -36.56 -13.70
C VAL A 226 27.06 -36.77 -14.83
N ARG A 227 26.28 -35.71 -15.16
CA ARG A 227 25.32 -35.73 -16.28
C ARG A 227 26.06 -35.68 -17.61
N LEU A 228 27.03 -34.78 -17.75
CA LEU A 228 27.87 -34.67 -18.94
C LEU A 228 28.51 -36.03 -19.23
N ARG A 229 29.19 -36.65 -18.26
CA ARG A 229 29.79 -37.98 -18.40
C ARG A 229 28.77 -39.03 -18.77
N LYS A 230 27.61 -39.07 -18.11
CA LYS A 230 26.54 -40.03 -18.38
C LYS A 230 26.04 -39.97 -19.80
N TYR A 231 25.96 -38.77 -20.38
CA TYR A 231 25.45 -38.55 -21.74
C TYR A 231 26.57 -38.50 -22.81
N GLY A 232 27.83 -38.78 -22.43
CA GLY A 232 28.96 -38.84 -23.35
C GLY A 232 29.48 -37.47 -23.80
N TYR A 233 29.21 -36.43 -23.02
CA TYR A 233 29.77 -35.09 -23.26
C TYR A 233 31.06 -34.92 -22.43
N SER A 234 32.13 -34.44 -23.07
CA SER A 234 33.35 -34.07 -22.36
C SER A 234 33.19 -32.73 -21.65
N ASN A 235 33.80 -32.57 -20.47
CA ASN A 235 34.05 -31.26 -19.89
C ASN A 235 35.24 -30.65 -20.68
N GLU A 236 34.96 -29.70 -21.56
CA GLU A 236 36.00 -28.84 -22.13
C GLU A 236 36.36 -27.71 -21.15
#